data_4e27deb63262278a3b8b9d248b25c8a5
#
_entry.id   4e27deb63262278a3b8b9d248b25c8a5
#
_cell.length_a   1.000
_cell.length_b   1.000
_cell.length_c   1.000
_cell.angle_alpha   90.00
_cell.angle_beta   90.00
_cell.angle_gamma   90.00
#
_symmetry.space_group_name_H-M   'P 1'
#
loop_
_entity.id
_entity.type
_entity.pdbx_description
1 polymer ?
#
loop_
_entity_poly.entity_id
_entity_poly.type
_entity_poly.pdbx_seq_one_letter_code
_entity_poly.pdbx_strand_id
1 'polypeptide(L)' 'MEKFYRWVGGYMEMQMTGYSPERFLNLCSARGIEIWDLWHAGEGYGFFMRLKDFRRIR' A
#
# COMPACT_ATOMS: atom_id res chain seq x y z
N MET A 1 3.57 -0.31 14.10
CA MET A 1 3.07 -0.55 12.75
C MET A 1 3.84 -1.67 12.10
N GLU A 2 3.14 -2.62 11.56
CA GLU A 2 3.76 -3.71 10.81
C GLU A 2 3.36 -3.60 9.37
N LYS A 3 4.28 -3.91 8.47
CA LYS A 3 3.99 -3.93 7.04
C LYS A 3 4.64 -5.14 6.39
N PHE A 4 3.98 -5.65 5.39
CA PHE A 4 4.42 -6.79 4.61
C PHE A 4 4.20 -6.47 3.14
N TYR A 5 5.16 -6.81 2.29
CA TYR A 5 5.02 -6.55 0.87
C TYR A 5 5.71 -7.65 0.07
N ARG A 6 5.24 -7.82 -1.15
CA ARG A 6 5.86 -8.76 -2.08
C ARG A 6 5.59 -8.33 -3.51
N TRP A 7 6.48 -8.74 -4.40
CA TRP A 7 6.33 -8.48 -5.81
C TRP A 7 5.40 -9.53 -6.42
N VAL A 8 4.44 -9.07 -7.24
CA VAL A 8 3.46 -9.95 -7.87
C VAL A 8 3.36 -9.58 -9.34
N GLY A 9 4.33 -10.08 -10.13
CA GLY A 9 4.24 -9.99 -11.58
C GLY A 9 4.12 -8.59 -12.16
N GLY A 10 4.90 -7.64 -11.68
CA GLY A 10 4.92 -6.29 -12.24
C GLY A 10 4.35 -5.23 -11.33
N TYR A 11 3.76 -5.62 -10.21
CA TYR A 11 3.26 -4.69 -9.22
C TYR A 11 3.50 -5.24 -7.83
N MET A 12 3.34 -4.39 -6.83
CA MET A 12 3.60 -4.76 -5.44
C MET A 12 2.29 -4.92 -4.67
N GLU A 13 2.19 -6.02 -3.94
CA GLU A 13 1.12 -6.23 -2.99
C GLU A 13 1.65 -5.79 -1.62
N MET A 14 0.89 -4.93 -0.94
CA MET A 14 1.28 -4.47 0.40
C MET A 14 0.17 -4.76 1.39
N GLN A 15 0.57 -5.11 2.60
CA GLN A 15 -0.33 -5.28 3.72
C GLN A 15 0.23 -4.52 4.91
N MET A 16 -0.61 -3.78 5.60
CA MET A 16 -0.19 -2.94 6.72
C MET A 16 -1.13 -3.13 7.90
N THR A 17 -0.56 -3.06 9.10
CA THR A 17 -1.34 -3.07 10.34
C THR A 17 -0.87 -1.92 11.23
N GLY A 18 -1.78 -1.41 12.05
CA GLY A 18 -1.42 -0.37 13.01
C GLY A 18 -1.28 1.03 12.42
N TYR A 19 -1.53 1.20 11.14
CA TYR A 19 -1.44 2.49 10.46
C TYR A 19 -2.80 2.80 9.83
N SER A 20 -3.30 4.01 10.03
CA SER A 20 -4.61 4.38 9.50
C SER A 20 -4.64 4.31 7.97
N PRO A 21 -5.59 3.57 7.38
CA PRO A 21 -5.72 3.54 5.93
C PRO A 21 -5.94 4.93 5.33
N GLU A 22 -6.71 5.77 6.01
CA GLU A 22 -7.00 7.12 5.52
C GLU A 22 -5.73 7.96 5.42
N ARG A 23 -4.87 7.87 6.43
CA ARG A 23 -3.62 8.62 6.43
C ARG A 23 -2.72 8.16 5.30
N PHE A 24 -2.65 6.85 5.08
CA PHE A 24 -1.83 6.31 4.01
C PHE A 24 -2.38 6.69 2.64
N LEU A 25 -3.70 6.62 2.47
CA LEU A 25 -4.33 7.02 1.22
C LEU A 25 -4.09 8.48 0.92
N ASN A 26 -4.18 9.33 1.93
CA ASN A 26 -3.90 10.75 1.76
C ASN A 26 -2.45 11.00 1.36
N LEU A 27 -1.53 10.26 1.95
CA LEU A 27 -0.11 10.38 1.60
C LEU A 27 0.13 9.99 0.15
N CYS A 28 -0.45 8.87 -0.29
CA CYS A 28 -0.32 8.42 -1.66
C CYS A 28 -0.91 9.43 -2.63
N SER A 29 -2.09 9.96 -2.32
CA SER A 29 -2.73 10.96 -3.16
C SER A 29 -1.87 12.21 -3.28
N ALA A 30 -1.29 12.65 -2.18
CA ALA A 30 -0.45 13.84 -2.19
C ALA A 30 0.80 13.67 -3.04
N ARG A 31 1.26 12.44 -3.21
CA ARG A 31 2.46 12.14 -3.99
C ARG A 31 2.17 11.62 -5.40
N GLY A 32 0.89 11.59 -5.77
CA GLY A 32 0.50 11.08 -7.07
C GLY A 32 0.70 9.58 -7.24
N ILE A 33 0.67 8.84 -6.14
CA ILE A 33 0.82 7.39 -6.15
C ILE A 33 -0.54 6.75 -6.27
N GLU A 34 -0.69 5.88 -7.25
CA GLU A 34 -1.95 5.19 -7.48
C GLU A 34 -1.93 3.81 -6.84
N ILE A 35 -2.98 3.49 -6.08
CA ILE A 35 -3.17 2.17 -5.50
C ILE A 35 -4.52 1.64 -5.92
N TRP A 36 -4.67 0.30 -5.91
CA TRP A 36 -5.94 -0.31 -6.28
C TRP A 36 -6.18 -1.59 -5.50
N ASP A 37 -7.42 -2.09 -5.58
CA ASP A 37 -7.85 -3.33 -4.93
C ASP A 37 -7.59 -3.32 -3.41
N LEU A 38 -8.01 -2.24 -2.77
CA LEU A 38 -7.92 -2.13 -1.31
C LEU A 38 -8.83 -3.17 -0.65
N TRP A 39 -8.29 -3.92 0.30
CA TRP A 39 -9.09 -4.90 1.04
C TRP A 39 -8.71 -4.89 2.52
N HIS A 40 -9.61 -5.36 3.36
CA HIS A 40 -9.35 -5.53 4.78
C HIS A 40 -8.77 -6.91 5.04
N ALA A 41 -7.78 -6.98 5.91
CA ALA A 41 -7.10 -8.21 6.26
C ALA A 41 -6.89 -8.25 7.77
N GLY A 42 -7.83 -8.86 8.50
CA GLY A 42 -7.75 -8.90 9.96
C GLY A 42 -7.82 -7.49 10.53
N GLU A 43 -6.80 -7.13 11.29
CA GLU A 43 -6.72 -5.80 11.89
C GLU A 43 -6.07 -4.79 10.96
N GLY A 44 -5.66 -5.23 9.80
CA GLY A 44 -4.97 -4.37 8.85
C GLY A 44 -5.71 -4.24 7.54
N TYR A 45 -4.97 -3.90 6.52
CA TYR A 45 -5.51 -3.75 5.18
C TYR A 45 -4.42 -4.02 4.16
N GLY A 46 -4.85 -4.31 2.94
CA GLY A 46 -3.91 -4.57 1.85
C GLY A 46 -4.33 -3.85 0.59
N PHE A 47 -3.41 -3.71 -0.32
CA PHE A 47 -3.64 -3.03 -1.59
C PHE A 47 -2.50 -3.33 -2.55
N PHE A 48 -2.68 -2.95 -3.81
CA PHE A 48 -1.65 -3.08 -4.83
C PHE A 48 -1.19 -1.71 -5.29
N MET A 49 0.08 -1.63 -5.71
CA MET A 49 0.62 -0.44 -6.33
C MET A 49 1.69 -0.83 -7.34
N ARG A 50 2.04 0.09 -8.22
CA ARG A 50 3.08 -0.17 -9.20
C ARG A 50 4.46 -0.20 -8.54
N LEU A 51 5.35 -1.01 -9.08
CA LEU A 51 6.70 -1.15 -8.53
C LEU A 51 7.42 0.19 -8.45
N LYS A 52 7.29 1.02 -9.48
CA LYS A 52 7.98 2.32 -9.49
C LYS A 52 7.49 3.23 -8.38
N ASP A 53 6.21 3.16 -8.05
CA ASP A 53 5.64 3.95 -6.97
C ASP A 53 6.07 3.41 -5.62
N PHE A 54 6.16 2.10 -5.51
CA PHE A 54 6.65 1.47 -4.28
C PHE A 54 8.05 1.97 -3.92
N ARG A 55 8.91 2.10 -4.93
CA ARG A 55 10.28 2.58 -4.70
C ARG A 55 10.34 4.00 -4.19
N ARG A 56 9.29 4.78 -4.45
CA ARG A 56 9.24 6.17 -4.00
C ARG A 56 8.87 6.32 -2.53
N ILE A 57 8.22 5.32 -1.95
CA ILE A 57 7.69 5.43 -0.60
C ILE A 57 8.40 4.56 0.43
N ARG A 58 9.20 3.63 0.01
CA ARG A 58 9.89 2.77 0.95
C ARG A 58 11.12 3.44 1.58
#